data_96015cb863bbdb9ce7b1b151c340ea84
#
_entry.id   96015cb863bbdb9ce7b1b151c340ea84
#
_cell.length_a   1.000
_cell.length_b   1.000
_cell.length_c   1.000
_cell.angle_alpha   90.00
_cell.angle_beta   90.00
_cell.angle_gamma   90.00
#
_symmetry.space_group_name_H-M   'P 1'
#
loop_
_entity.id
_entity.type
_entity.pdbx_description
1 polymer ?
#
loop_
_entity_poly.entity_id
_entity_poly.type
_entity_poly.pdbx_seq_one_letter_code
_entity_poly.pdbx_strand_id
1 'polypeptide(L)'
;MAKLYFRYGAMNSGKSTALMQVAHNYEEQGMRVLILKPQVDTKGGGELVSRLGVRRKADLLVPPEMDVFAAVQQAAAAAPLACVLCDESQFFTPQQAEELFMVTVELNIPVICYGLRSDFSLKGFPGSTRLLELAHTIEEMKTICTCG
;
A
#
# COMPACT_ATOMS: atom_id res chain seq x y z
N MET A 1 3.47 -3.76 -19.13
CA MET A 1 2.62 -2.73 -18.54
C MET A 1 2.47 -2.95 -17.06
N ALA A 2 2.66 -1.91 -16.25
CA ALA A 2 2.56 -2.03 -14.80
C ALA A 2 1.11 -2.20 -14.36
N LYS A 3 0.92 -2.89 -13.25
CA LYS A 3 -0.42 -3.19 -12.72
C LYS A 3 -0.61 -2.61 -11.34
N LEU A 4 -1.86 -2.32 -11.02
CA LEU A 4 -2.29 -1.97 -9.67
C LEU A 4 -2.83 -3.23 -8.99
N TYR A 5 -2.24 -3.57 -7.85
CA TYR A 5 -2.64 -4.73 -7.05
C TYR A 5 -3.30 -4.25 -5.77
N PHE A 6 -4.39 -4.87 -5.39
CA PHE A 6 -4.99 -4.66 -4.09
C PHE A 6 -5.01 -5.98 -3.34
N ARG A 7 -4.22 -6.05 -2.29
CA ARG A 7 -4.14 -7.22 -1.41
C ARG A 7 -4.82 -6.86 -0.10
N TYR A 8 -5.98 -7.44 0.13
CA TYR A 8 -6.76 -7.12 1.32
C TYR A 8 -6.83 -8.32 2.25
N GLY A 9 -7.09 -8.05 3.50
CA GLY A 9 -7.25 -9.10 4.50
C GLY A 9 -7.93 -8.54 5.73
N ALA A 10 -8.24 -9.44 6.68
CA ALA A 10 -8.78 -9.05 7.96
C ALA A 10 -7.68 -8.41 8.80
N MET A 11 -8.08 -7.78 9.89
CA MET A 11 -7.13 -7.29 10.88
C MET A 11 -6.25 -8.47 11.34
N ASN A 12 -4.99 -8.20 11.56
CA ASN A 12 -3.99 -9.19 11.99
C ASN A 12 -3.73 -10.29 10.95
N SER A 13 -3.95 -10.02 9.67
CA SER A 13 -3.65 -10.97 8.60
C SER A 13 -2.18 -10.97 8.19
N GLY A 14 -1.36 -10.11 8.79
CA GLY A 14 0.06 -10.04 8.43
C GLY A 14 0.36 -9.16 7.23
N LYS A 15 -0.52 -8.19 6.93
CA LYS A 15 -0.35 -7.32 5.77
C LYS A 15 0.95 -6.52 5.80
N SER A 16 1.28 -5.92 6.94
CA SER A 16 2.52 -5.14 7.06
C SER A 16 3.75 -6.02 6.93
N THR A 17 3.69 -7.24 7.46
CA THR A 17 4.78 -8.21 7.32
C THR A 17 4.98 -8.57 5.86
N ALA A 18 3.90 -8.83 5.13
CA ALA A 18 3.99 -9.17 3.71
C ALA A 18 4.56 -8.01 2.90
N LEU A 19 4.12 -6.78 3.19
CA LEU A 19 4.63 -5.60 2.51
C LEU A 19 6.13 -5.44 2.74
N MET A 20 6.58 -5.58 3.99
CA MET A 20 8.00 -5.45 4.32
C MET A 20 8.83 -6.53 3.63
N GLN A 21 8.31 -7.75 3.49
CA GLN A 21 9.00 -8.82 2.78
C GLN A 21 9.18 -8.48 1.30
N VAL A 22 8.16 -7.95 0.67
CA VAL A 22 8.24 -7.53 -0.73
C VAL A 22 9.28 -6.42 -0.90
N ALA A 23 9.26 -5.43 0.00
CA ALA A 23 10.22 -4.34 -0.03
C ALA A 23 11.66 -4.87 0.08
N HIS A 24 11.86 -5.78 1.03
CA HIS A 24 13.17 -6.38 1.25
C HIS A 24 13.66 -7.13 0.01
N ASN A 25 12.78 -7.89 -0.64
CA ASN A 25 13.12 -8.65 -1.84
C ASN A 25 13.59 -7.73 -2.97
N TYR A 26 12.91 -6.61 -3.19
CA TYR A 26 13.33 -5.64 -4.19
C TYR A 26 14.69 -5.02 -3.84
N GLU A 27 14.86 -4.66 -2.57
CA GLU A 27 16.08 -3.99 -2.13
C GLU A 27 17.30 -4.91 -2.19
N GLU A 28 17.11 -6.19 -1.94
CA GLU A 28 18.19 -7.16 -2.09
C GLU A 28 18.70 -7.25 -3.52
N GLN A 29 17.86 -6.94 -4.48
CA GLN A 29 18.24 -6.92 -5.90
C GLN A 29 18.72 -5.55 -6.35
N GLY A 30 18.94 -4.63 -5.43
CA GLY A 30 19.38 -3.28 -5.75
C GLY A 30 18.29 -2.39 -6.33
N MET A 31 17.03 -2.76 -6.18
CA MET A 31 15.90 -2.01 -6.70
C MET A 31 15.28 -1.14 -5.61
N ARG A 32 14.89 0.07 -6.00
CA ARG A 32 14.31 1.03 -5.08
C ARG A 32 12.80 0.88 -5.02
N VAL A 33 12.25 0.91 -3.81
CA VAL A 33 10.80 0.93 -3.59
C VAL A 33 10.43 2.20 -2.84
N LEU A 34 9.17 2.62 -2.98
CA LEU A 34 8.62 3.75 -2.24
C LEU A 34 7.46 3.24 -1.39
N ILE A 35 7.56 3.42 -0.09
CA ILE A 35 6.53 2.95 0.85
C ILE A 35 5.68 4.13 1.29
N LEU A 36 4.38 4.05 1.02
CA LEU A 36 3.41 5.08 1.38
C LEU A 36 2.51 4.55 2.50
N LYS A 37 2.13 5.46 3.39
CA LYS A 37 1.16 5.15 4.45
C LYS A 37 0.27 6.36 4.64
N PRO A 38 -1.06 6.20 4.63
CA PRO A 38 -1.95 7.34 4.90
C PRO A 38 -1.66 7.93 6.26
N GLN A 39 -1.66 9.25 6.33
CA GLN A 39 -1.50 9.96 7.58
C GLN A 39 -2.85 10.04 8.25
N VAL A 40 -3.09 9.12 9.18
CA VAL A 40 -4.28 9.14 10.02
C VAL A 40 -3.80 9.36 11.45
N ASP A 41 -4.68 9.88 12.28
CA ASP A 41 -4.35 10.13 13.68
C ASP A 41 -4.30 8.81 14.43
N THR A 42 -3.18 8.10 14.28
CA THR A 42 -2.98 6.79 14.88
C THR A 42 -1.68 6.76 15.67
N LYS A 43 -1.62 5.79 16.55
CA LYS A 43 -0.38 5.51 17.29
C LYS A 43 0.66 4.94 16.35
N GLY A 44 1.93 5.27 16.59
CA GLY A 44 3.04 4.75 15.82
C GLY A 44 3.47 5.61 14.63
N GLY A 45 2.71 6.66 14.30
CA GLY A 45 3.09 7.58 13.24
C GLY A 45 3.32 6.91 11.91
N GLY A 46 4.48 7.13 11.32
CA GLY A 46 4.81 6.63 9.98
C GLY A 46 5.49 5.28 9.94
N GLU A 47 5.45 4.52 11.03
CA GLU A 47 6.12 3.24 11.07
C GLU A 47 5.20 2.08 10.73
N LEU A 48 5.76 1.10 10.00
CA LEU A 48 5.13 -0.19 9.78
C LEU A 48 5.71 -1.17 10.81
N VAL A 49 4.86 -1.97 11.41
CA VAL A 49 5.30 -2.95 12.42
C VAL A 49 4.81 -4.32 11.99
N SER A 50 5.75 -5.28 11.91
CA SER A 50 5.41 -6.66 11.57
C SER A 50 4.89 -7.39 12.80
N ARG A 51 4.33 -8.57 12.58
CA ARG A 51 3.88 -9.44 13.66
C ARG A 51 5.03 -9.88 14.57
N LEU A 52 6.25 -9.86 14.06
CA LEU A 52 7.45 -10.21 14.82
C LEU A 52 8.09 -9.01 15.50
N GLY A 53 7.45 -7.85 15.43
CA GLY A 53 7.96 -6.63 16.06
C GLY A 53 9.01 -5.90 15.24
N VAL A 54 9.29 -6.32 14.02
CA VAL A 54 10.20 -5.60 13.12
C VAL A 54 9.50 -4.32 12.69
N ARG A 55 10.24 -3.21 12.75
CA ARG A 55 9.71 -1.89 12.40
C ARG A 55 10.39 -1.35 11.16
N ARG A 56 9.64 -0.65 10.34
CA ARG A 56 10.16 0.01 9.16
C ARG A 56 9.43 1.33 8.98
N LYS A 57 10.17 2.38 8.72
CA LYS A 57 9.57 3.70 8.50
C LYS A 57 9.02 3.81 7.09
N ALA A 58 7.81 4.35 6.95
CA ALA A 58 7.27 4.67 5.63
C ALA A 58 8.08 5.80 5.02
N ASP A 59 8.29 5.73 3.70
CA ASP A 59 9.01 6.79 3.00
C ASP A 59 8.18 8.07 2.91
N LEU A 60 6.86 7.93 2.90
CA LEU A 60 5.97 9.07 2.72
C LEU A 60 4.68 8.86 3.51
N LEU A 61 4.37 9.82 4.38
CA LEU A 61 3.07 9.90 5.03
C LEU A 61 2.15 10.71 4.14
N VAL A 62 0.96 10.20 3.87
CA VAL A 62 0.04 10.76 2.88
C VAL A 62 -1.18 11.35 3.57
N PRO A 63 -1.27 12.68 3.73
CA PRO A 63 -2.49 13.30 4.23
C PRO A 63 -3.59 13.26 3.15
N PRO A 64 -4.87 13.42 3.54
CA PRO A 64 -5.99 13.28 2.60
C PRO A 64 -5.94 14.26 1.43
N GLU A 65 -5.32 15.41 1.60
CA GLU A 65 -5.23 16.45 0.58
C GLU A 65 -4.04 16.30 -0.37
N MET A 66 -3.17 15.32 -0.13
CA MET A 66 -1.97 15.14 -0.96
C MET A 66 -2.31 14.57 -2.32
N ASP A 67 -1.68 15.12 -3.36
CA ASP A 67 -1.69 14.53 -4.70
C ASP A 67 -0.64 13.42 -4.73
N VAL A 68 -1.10 12.18 -4.64
CA VAL A 68 -0.20 11.03 -4.56
C VAL A 68 0.53 10.81 -5.88
N PHE A 69 -0.14 11.07 -7.00
CA PHE A 69 0.50 10.94 -8.32
C PHE A 69 1.70 11.87 -8.41
N ALA A 70 1.52 13.15 -8.05
CA ALA A 70 2.61 14.12 -8.11
C ALA A 70 3.76 13.73 -7.18
N ALA A 71 3.44 13.23 -5.98
CA ALA A 71 4.45 12.81 -5.02
C ALA A 71 5.29 11.64 -5.55
N VAL A 72 4.64 10.64 -6.15
CA VAL A 72 5.34 9.49 -6.73
C VAL A 72 6.14 9.92 -7.96
N GLN A 73 5.59 10.80 -8.77
CA GLN A 73 6.28 11.31 -9.95
C GLN A 73 7.59 12.01 -9.56
N GLN A 74 7.56 12.83 -8.50
CA GLN A 74 8.76 13.48 -8.00
C GLN A 74 9.80 12.47 -7.49
N ALA A 75 9.34 11.46 -6.77
CA ALA A 75 10.24 10.42 -6.27
C ALA A 75 10.88 9.64 -7.42
N ALA A 76 10.12 9.33 -8.44
CA ALA A 76 10.61 8.61 -9.61
C ALA A 76 11.58 9.46 -10.43
N ALA A 77 11.40 10.77 -10.45
CA ALA A 77 12.30 11.68 -11.15
C ALA A 77 13.65 11.79 -10.44
N ALA A 78 13.68 11.63 -9.13
CA ALA A 78 14.92 11.73 -8.36
C ALA A 78 15.82 10.50 -8.55
N ALA A 79 15.24 9.31 -8.67
CA ALA A 79 15.98 8.07 -8.89
C ALA A 79 15.01 6.99 -9.39
N PRO A 80 15.48 6.00 -10.16
CA PRO A 80 14.60 4.94 -10.66
C PRO A 80 13.83 4.26 -9.55
N LEU A 81 12.55 4.01 -9.79
CA LEU A 81 11.63 3.46 -8.81
C LEU A 81 11.02 2.19 -9.38
N ALA A 82 11.23 1.06 -8.70
CA ALA A 82 10.78 -0.24 -9.19
C ALA A 82 9.35 -0.56 -8.80
N CYS A 83 8.90 -0.06 -7.65
CA CYS A 83 7.58 -0.41 -7.13
C CYS A 83 7.15 0.59 -6.08
N VAL A 84 5.83 0.83 -5.99
CA VAL A 84 5.21 1.61 -4.92
C VAL A 84 4.43 0.64 -4.04
N LEU A 85 4.69 0.67 -2.74
CA LEU A 85 4.02 -0.19 -1.76
C LEU A 85 3.22 0.70 -0.81
N CYS A 86 1.95 0.38 -0.62
CA CYS A 86 1.06 1.20 0.21
C CYS A 86 0.50 0.36 1.35
N ASP A 87 0.70 0.82 2.59
CA ASP A 87 0.11 0.19 3.76
C ASP A 87 -1.14 0.96 4.18
N GLU A 88 -2.03 0.29 4.91
CA GLU A 88 -3.26 0.90 5.42
C GLU A 88 -4.06 1.60 4.32
N SER A 89 -4.15 0.97 3.14
CA SER A 89 -4.72 1.60 1.95
C SER A 89 -6.21 1.90 2.06
N GLN A 90 -6.90 1.30 3.03
CA GLN A 90 -8.31 1.61 3.26
C GLN A 90 -8.54 3.07 3.67
N PHE A 91 -7.49 3.74 4.15
CA PHE A 91 -7.59 5.13 4.58
C PHE A 91 -7.25 6.15 3.50
N PHE A 92 -6.85 5.70 2.31
CA PHE A 92 -6.72 6.62 1.18
C PHE A 92 -8.09 7.12 0.76
N THR A 93 -8.13 8.32 0.19
CA THR A 93 -9.36 8.82 -0.41
C THR A 93 -9.60 8.13 -1.75
N PRO A 94 -10.84 8.11 -2.27
CA PRO A 94 -11.08 7.59 -3.61
C PRO A 94 -10.26 8.31 -4.68
N GLN A 95 -10.06 9.61 -4.54
CA GLN A 95 -9.21 10.38 -5.44
C GLN A 95 -7.77 9.85 -5.41
N GLN A 96 -7.24 9.55 -4.24
CA GLN A 96 -5.88 9.02 -4.11
C GLN A 96 -5.77 7.63 -4.71
N ALA A 97 -6.82 6.81 -4.61
CA ALA A 97 -6.84 5.51 -5.27
C ALA A 97 -6.75 5.67 -6.79
N GLU A 98 -7.46 6.65 -7.35
CA GLU A 98 -7.37 6.96 -8.78
C GLU A 98 -5.97 7.45 -9.15
N GLU A 99 -5.35 8.26 -8.30
CA GLU A 99 -3.99 8.74 -8.53
C GLU A 99 -2.98 7.61 -8.55
N LEU A 100 -3.14 6.62 -7.66
CA LEU A 100 -2.29 5.43 -7.67
C LEU A 100 -2.48 4.60 -8.94
N PHE A 101 -3.72 4.50 -9.41
CA PHE A 101 -3.99 3.85 -10.69
C PHE A 101 -3.25 4.57 -11.82
N MET A 102 -3.27 5.89 -11.82
CA MET A 102 -2.58 6.68 -12.85
C MET A 102 -1.06 6.49 -12.78
N VAL A 103 -0.49 6.21 -11.61
CA VAL A 103 0.93 5.88 -11.50
C VAL A 103 1.27 4.66 -12.36
N THR A 104 0.42 3.65 -12.37
CA THR A 104 0.65 2.46 -13.20
C THR A 104 0.54 2.77 -14.69
N VAL A 105 -0.40 3.61 -15.07
CA VAL A 105 -0.67 3.95 -16.48
C VAL A 105 0.36 4.93 -17.03
N GLU A 106 0.61 6.02 -16.30
CA GLU A 106 1.43 7.11 -16.81
C GLU A 106 2.92 6.92 -16.53
N LEU A 107 3.27 6.37 -15.38
CA LEU A 107 4.67 6.20 -14.99
C LEU A 107 5.17 4.78 -15.21
N ASN A 108 4.27 3.86 -15.52
CA ASN A 108 4.58 2.44 -15.74
C ASN A 108 5.33 1.83 -14.53
N ILE A 109 4.87 2.18 -13.33
CA ILE A 109 5.42 1.66 -12.08
C ILE A 109 4.35 0.83 -11.40
N PRO A 110 4.62 -0.44 -11.04
CA PRO A 110 3.64 -1.25 -10.34
C PRO A 110 3.36 -0.70 -8.94
N VAL A 111 2.09 -0.76 -8.54
CA VAL A 111 1.64 -0.31 -7.23
C VAL A 111 0.95 -1.48 -6.54
N ILE A 112 1.39 -1.79 -5.33
CA ILE A 112 0.77 -2.85 -4.52
C ILE A 112 0.20 -2.20 -3.27
N CYS A 113 -1.12 -2.27 -3.13
CA CYS A 113 -1.83 -1.68 -1.99
C CYS A 113 -2.26 -2.79 -1.04
N TYR A 114 -1.95 -2.63 0.23
CA TYR A 114 -2.36 -3.55 1.29
C TYR A 114 -3.36 -2.83 2.18
N GLY A 115 -4.45 -3.49 2.51
CA GLY A 115 -5.45 -2.84 3.36
C GLY A 115 -6.60 -3.76 3.74
N LEU A 116 -7.61 -3.15 4.35
CA LEU A 116 -8.84 -3.82 4.71
C LEU A 116 -9.88 -3.56 3.63
N ARG A 117 -10.70 -4.55 3.34
CA ARG A 117 -11.79 -4.41 2.38
C ARG A 117 -12.96 -3.66 3.01
N SER A 118 -13.33 -4.05 4.25
CA SER A 118 -14.42 -3.43 5.00
C SER A 118 -14.10 -3.55 6.49
N ASP A 119 -14.77 -2.73 7.29
CA ASP A 119 -14.64 -2.83 8.73
C ASP A 119 -15.56 -3.95 9.25
N PHE A 120 -15.51 -4.18 10.57
CA PHE A 120 -16.29 -5.25 11.19
C PHE A 120 -17.80 -4.97 11.18
N SER A 121 -18.23 -3.75 10.90
CA SER A 121 -19.65 -3.43 10.77
C SER A 121 -20.13 -3.58 9.32
N LEU A 122 -19.30 -4.14 8.45
CA LEU A 122 -19.57 -4.40 7.04
C LEU A 122 -19.70 -3.14 6.20
N LYS A 123 -19.28 -2.00 6.73
CA LYS A 123 -19.20 -0.78 5.96
C LYS A 123 -17.87 -0.76 5.22
N GLY A 124 -17.93 -0.53 3.90
CA GLY A 124 -16.71 -0.42 3.12
C GLY A 124 -15.97 0.87 3.42
N PHE A 125 -14.66 0.82 3.31
CA PHE A 125 -13.84 2.01 3.32
C PHE A 125 -13.87 2.61 1.92
N PRO A 126 -14.11 3.92 1.75
CA PRO A 126 -14.16 4.53 0.41
C PRO A 126 -12.92 4.28 -0.43
N GLY A 127 -11.74 4.33 0.18
CA GLY A 127 -10.50 4.04 -0.52
C GLY A 127 -10.42 2.60 -1.01
N SER A 128 -10.79 1.64 -0.15
CA SER A 128 -10.81 0.23 -0.53
C SER A 128 -11.83 -0.05 -1.63
N THR A 129 -13.01 0.57 -1.52
CA THR A 129 -14.04 0.42 -2.54
C THR A 129 -13.53 0.87 -3.90
N ARG A 130 -12.87 2.02 -3.94
CA ARG A 130 -12.34 2.53 -5.20
C ARG A 130 -11.17 1.68 -5.72
N LEU A 131 -10.33 1.17 -4.83
CA LEU A 131 -9.26 0.26 -5.22
C LEU A 131 -9.80 -1.04 -5.81
N LEU A 132 -10.88 -1.58 -5.22
CA LEU A 132 -11.51 -2.77 -5.77
C LEU A 132 -12.03 -2.55 -7.20
N GLU A 133 -12.50 -1.32 -7.48
CA GLU A 133 -12.98 -0.99 -8.82
C GLU A 133 -11.84 -0.82 -9.83
N LEU A 134 -10.70 -0.31 -9.40
CA LEU A 134 -9.61 0.07 -10.28
C LEU A 134 -8.51 -0.98 -10.42
N ALA A 135 -8.31 -1.83 -9.42
CA ALA A 135 -7.17 -2.74 -9.39
C ALA A 135 -7.23 -3.75 -10.52
N HIS A 136 -6.08 -3.99 -11.12
CA HIS A 136 -5.94 -5.02 -12.15
C HIS A 136 -5.95 -6.42 -11.53
N THR A 137 -5.45 -6.53 -10.31
CA THR A 137 -5.37 -7.80 -9.58
C THR A 137 -5.81 -7.58 -8.16
N ILE A 138 -6.73 -8.40 -7.69
CA ILE A 138 -7.26 -8.34 -6.32
C ILE A 138 -6.99 -9.69 -5.67
N GLU A 139 -6.34 -9.67 -4.51
CA GLU A 139 -5.99 -10.87 -3.79
C GLU A 139 -6.42 -10.75 -2.34
N GLU A 140 -7.02 -11.80 -1.82
CA GLU A 140 -7.32 -11.89 -0.40
C GLU A 140 -6.16 -12.53 0.33
N MET A 141 -5.67 -11.85 1.37
CA MET A 141 -4.64 -12.38 2.24
C MET A 141 -5.31 -13.08 3.41
N LYS A 142 -5.08 -14.37 3.53
CA LYS A 142 -5.67 -15.16 4.61
C LYS A 142 -4.72 -15.19 5.79
N THR A 143 -5.29 -15.15 6.98
CA THR A 143 -4.51 -15.32 8.20
C THR A 143 -3.92 -16.71 8.20
N ILE A 144 -2.61 -16.79 8.40
CA ILE A 144 -1.95 -18.09 8.52
C ILE A 144 -2.30 -18.63 9.90
N CYS A 145 -3.09 -19.70 9.93
CA CYS A 145 -3.41 -20.37 11.17
C CYS A 145 -2.43 -21.51 11.38
N THR A 146 -1.59 -21.39 12.41
CA THR A 146 -0.63 -22.43 12.74
C THR A 146 -1.22 -23.49 13.66
N CYS A 147 -2.45 -23.32 14.09
CA CYS A 147 -3.08 -24.21 15.04
C CYS A 147 -3.91 -25.31 14.38
N GLY A 148 -3.96 -25.33 13.07
CA GLY A 148 -4.76 -26.39 12.51
C GLY A 148 -4.59 -26.64 11.13
#